data_5be25aec7fef942419b6910bd42790bb
#
_entry.id   5be25aec7fef942419b6910bd42790bb
#
_cell.length_a   1.000
_cell.length_b   1.000
_cell.length_c   1.000
_cell.angle_alpha   90.00
_cell.angle_beta   90.00
_cell.angle_gamma   90.00
#
_symmetry.space_group_name_H-M   'P 1'
#
loop_
_entity.id
_entity.type
_entity.pdbx_description
1 polymer ?
#
loop_
_entity_poly.entity_id
_entity_poly.type
_entity_poly.pdbx_seq_one_letter_code
_entity_poly.pdbx_strand_id
1 'polypeptide(L)'
;MPRKSRKDILSNFLHIMVQGLKKEYIFNKDEEIKKYFKFLLESTKEFNVKIVAYCIMNNHVHLLVFAEDKTEVSKFMKNTNTKYGIYYNKSHNRCGYVFRNRYKVQEIYTKAQLLSCINYIHNNPVKAGMCNNKWDYMYSSYNDYLLQKRFINEELIKECFINHGISFESILKEHHESYKFIEEKCDDTIKIKVIKEFLQKENLNFKELKNNKFLLRKLILELYINYN
;
A
#
# COMPACT_ATOMS: atom_id res chain seq x y z
N MET A 1 -8.97 18.76 5.62
CA MET A 1 -8.04 19.55 4.78
C MET A 1 -8.45 19.39 3.32
N PRO A 2 -8.54 20.48 2.53
CA PRO A 2 -8.78 20.41 1.10
C PRO A 2 -7.67 19.57 0.44
N ARG A 3 -8.02 18.74 -0.54
CA ARG A 3 -7.04 17.94 -1.26
C ARG A 3 -6.22 18.85 -2.19
N LYS A 4 -4.89 18.72 -2.12
CA LYS A 4 -3.99 19.38 -3.08
C LYS A 4 -4.42 19.04 -4.51
N SER A 5 -4.45 20.04 -5.38
CA SER A 5 -4.68 19.84 -6.80
C SER A 5 -3.52 19.01 -7.39
N ARG A 6 -3.81 18.09 -8.29
CA ARG A 6 -2.75 17.32 -8.97
C ARG A 6 -1.87 18.17 -9.87
N LYS A 7 -2.35 19.37 -10.24
CA LYS A 7 -1.57 20.35 -11.00
C LYS A 7 -0.43 20.95 -10.18
N ASP A 8 -0.50 20.84 -8.84
CA ASP A 8 0.50 21.39 -7.92
C ASP A 8 1.56 20.36 -7.51
N ILE A 9 1.60 19.19 -8.17
CA ILE A 9 2.60 18.15 -7.96
C ILE A 9 3.86 18.54 -8.72
N LEU A 10 4.98 18.71 -7.99
CA LEU A 10 6.26 19.14 -8.54
C LEU A 10 7.24 17.97 -8.74
N SER A 11 7.24 16.99 -7.83
CA SER A 11 8.15 15.86 -7.91
C SER A 11 7.78 14.87 -9.01
N ASN A 12 8.80 14.29 -9.65
CA ASN A 12 8.65 13.19 -10.61
C ASN A 12 8.49 11.83 -9.92
N PHE A 13 8.94 11.69 -8.67
CA PHE A 13 8.76 10.49 -7.87
C PHE A 13 7.54 10.62 -6.97
N LEU A 14 6.62 9.69 -7.08
CA LEU A 14 5.36 9.71 -6.38
C LEU A 14 5.10 8.39 -5.65
N HIS A 15 4.92 8.47 -4.34
CA HIS A 15 4.37 7.37 -3.56
C HIS A 15 2.83 7.40 -3.67
N ILE A 16 2.27 6.33 -4.15
CA ILE A 16 0.83 6.16 -4.40
C ILE A 16 0.29 5.08 -3.48
N MET A 17 -0.90 5.32 -2.91
CA MET A 17 -1.66 4.30 -2.21
C MET A 17 -3.10 4.25 -2.74
N VAL A 18 -3.58 3.06 -3.00
CA VAL A 18 -4.98 2.78 -3.36
C VAL A 18 -5.52 1.70 -2.42
N GLN A 19 -6.78 1.83 -2.00
CA GLN A 19 -7.38 0.99 -0.96
C GLN A 19 -8.79 0.55 -1.35
N GLY A 20 -9.15 -0.68 -0.95
CA GLY A 20 -10.50 -1.22 -1.05
C GLY A 20 -11.54 -0.37 -0.32
N LEU A 21 -12.78 -0.38 -0.81
CA LEU A 21 -13.90 0.30 -0.18
C LEU A 21 -14.08 -0.26 1.23
N LYS A 22 -14.28 0.62 2.23
CA LYS A 22 -14.40 0.23 3.65
C LYS A 22 -13.28 -0.67 4.17
N LYS A 23 -12.09 -0.61 3.53
CA LYS A 23 -10.94 -1.48 3.81
C LYS A 23 -11.19 -2.97 3.49
N GLU A 24 -12.17 -3.25 2.66
CA GLU A 24 -12.43 -4.62 2.18
C GLU A 24 -11.15 -5.24 1.59
N TYR A 25 -10.99 -6.52 1.85
CA TYR A 25 -9.93 -7.32 1.27
C TYR A 25 -10.28 -7.63 -0.19
N ILE A 26 -9.74 -6.81 -1.08
CA ILE A 26 -9.99 -6.91 -2.53
C ILE A 26 -8.90 -7.71 -3.26
N PHE A 27 -7.92 -8.23 -2.51
CA PHE A 27 -6.78 -9.01 -3.00
C PHE A 27 -6.58 -10.27 -2.13
N ASN A 28 -7.63 -11.08 -1.96
CA ASN A 28 -7.61 -12.28 -1.10
C ASN A 28 -7.04 -13.50 -1.80
N LYS A 29 -7.23 -13.58 -3.11
CA LYS A 29 -6.81 -14.71 -3.92
C LYS A 29 -5.58 -14.34 -4.75
N ASP A 30 -4.67 -15.29 -4.91
CA ASP A 30 -3.52 -15.15 -5.79
C ASP A 30 -3.89 -14.66 -7.19
N GLU A 31 -5.01 -15.14 -7.73
CA GLU A 31 -5.51 -14.74 -9.04
C GLU A 31 -5.89 -13.26 -9.11
N GLU A 32 -6.46 -12.71 -8.02
CA GLU A 32 -6.82 -11.31 -7.91
C GLU A 32 -5.58 -10.44 -7.91
N ILE A 33 -4.56 -10.83 -7.12
CA ILE A 33 -3.29 -10.11 -7.04
C ILE A 33 -2.58 -10.16 -8.40
N LYS A 34 -2.47 -11.34 -9.00
CA LYS A 34 -1.86 -11.54 -10.32
C LYS A 34 -2.61 -10.74 -11.41
N LYS A 35 -3.93 -10.66 -11.31
CA LYS A 35 -4.75 -9.90 -12.27
C LYS A 35 -4.54 -8.40 -12.13
N TYR A 36 -4.49 -7.88 -10.89
CA TYR A 36 -4.17 -6.47 -10.66
C TYR A 36 -2.77 -6.13 -11.17
N PHE A 37 -1.80 -6.98 -10.86
CA PHE A 37 -0.43 -6.81 -11.32
C PHE A 37 -0.31 -6.84 -12.85
N LYS A 38 -1.03 -7.74 -13.53
CA LYS A 38 -1.12 -7.75 -14.99
C LYS A 38 -1.63 -6.41 -15.52
N PHE A 39 -2.71 -5.87 -14.95
CA PHE A 39 -3.24 -4.57 -15.35
C PHE A 39 -2.28 -3.40 -15.08
N LEU A 40 -1.51 -3.46 -13.99
CA LEU A 40 -0.42 -2.51 -13.74
C LEU A 40 0.60 -2.54 -14.87
N LEU A 41 1.10 -3.72 -15.23
CA LEU A 41 2.10 -3.88 -16.30
C LEU A 41 1.58 -3.48 -17.69
N GLU A 42 0.33 -3.78 -18.00
CA GLU A 42 -0.31 -3.31 -19.23
C GLU A 42 -0.36 -1.79 -19.27
N SER A 43 -0.74 -1.17 -18.14
CA SER A 43 -0.86 0.29 -18.05
C SER A 43 0.51 0.99 -18.11
N THR A 44 1.61 0.39 -17.65
CA THR A 44 2.95 1.00 -17.83
C THR A 44 3.36 1.08 -19.28
N LYS A 45 2.89 0.16 -20.12
CA LYS A 45 3.16 0.17 -21.57
C LYS A 45 2.32 1.22 -22.31
N GLU A 46 1.15 1.53 -21.79
CA GLU A 46 0.20 2.46 -22.39
C GLU A 46 0.51 3.92 -21.98
N PHE A 47 0.96 4.10 -20.74
CA PHE A 47 1.27 5.40 -20.16
C PHE A 47 2.75 5.47 -19.77
N ASN A 48 3.37 6.61 -19.97
CA ASN A 48 4.79 6.78 -19.65
C ASN A 48 5.05 6.89 -18.12
N VAL A 49 4.75 5.80 -17.41
CA VAL A 49 4.94 5.66 -15.96
C VAL A 49 5.87 4.49 -15.67
N LYS A 50 6.96 4.76 -14.95
CA LYS A 50 7.94 3.75 -14.55
C LYS A 50 7.67 3.33 -13.11
N ILE A 51 7.56 2.02 -12.85
CA ILE A 51 7.42 1.48 -11.49
C ILE A 51 8.81 1.33 -10.89
N VAL A 52 9.00 1.95 -9.71
CA VAL A 52 10.24 1.87 -8.93
C VAL A 52 10.10 0.82 -7.83
N ALA A 53 9.02 0.85 -7.05
CA ALA A 53 8.74 -0.17 -6.06
C ALA A 53 7.23 -0.40 -5.93
N TYR A 54 6.84 -1.60 -5.47
CA TYR A 54 5.45 -1.92 -5.21
C TYR A 54 5.29 -2.92 -4.06
N CYS A 55 4.11 -2.90 -3.45
CA CYS A 55 3.62 -3.93 -2.57
C CYS A 55 2.09 -4.01 -2.69
N ILE A 56 1.56 -5.18 -3.09
CA ILE A 56 0.13 -5.44 -3.19
C ILE A 56 -0.26 -6.23 -1.94
N MET A 57 -1.01 -5.61 -1.05
CA MET A 57 -1.49 -6.21 0.20
C MET A 57 -2.99 -6.56 0.08
N ASN A 58 -3.54 -7.31 1.02
CA ASN A 58 -4.90 -7.86 0.92
C ASN A 58 -5.98 -6.80 0.63
N ASN A 59 -5.85 -5.58 1.16
CA ASN A 59 -6.87 -4.53 1.05
C ASN A 59 -6.37 -3.23 0.41
N HIS A 60 -5.07 -3.11 0.12
CA HIS A 60 -4.49 -1.91 -0.47
C HIS A 60 -3.20 -2.21 -1.23
N VAL A 61 -2.78 -1.24 -2.01
CA VAL A 61 -1.54 -1.31 -2.79
C VAL A 61 -0.72 -0.05 -2.55
N HIS A 62 0.57 -0.23 -2.32
CA HIS A 62 1.57 0.81 -2.37
C HIS A 62 2.36 0.72 -3.67
N LEU A 63 2.55 1.85 -4.33
CA LEU A 63 3.37 1.99 -5.53
C LEU A 63 4.30 3.19 -5.34
N LEU A 64 5.55 3.03 -5.71
CA LEU A 64 6.46 4.14 -5.95
C LEU A 64 6.69 4.22 -7.46
N VAL A 65 6.31 5.33 -8.06
CA VAL A 65 6.38 5.52 -9.50
C VAL A 65 7.17 6.78 -9.86
N PHE A 66 7.72 6.76 -11.04
CA PHE A 66 8.32 7.93 -11.70
C PHE A 66 7.51 8.27 -12.95
N ALA A 67 7.24 9.55 -13.14
CA ALA A 67 6.69 10.09 -14.37
C ALA A 67 7.11 11.54 -14.56
N GLU A 68 7.48 11.91 -15.77
CA GLU A 68 7.74 13.30 -16.13
C GLU A 68 6.45 14.10 -16.20
N ASP A 69 5.44 13.56 -16.89
CA ASP A 69 4.09 14.13 -16.92
C ASP A 69 3.19 13.49 -15.85
N LYS A 70 2.72 14.30 -14.91
CA LYS A 70 1.83 13.88 -13.82
C LYS A 70 0.43 13.50 -14.29
N THR A 71 0.03 13.95 -15.48
CA THR A 71 -1.24 13.56 -16.08
C THR A 71 -1.26 12.09 -16.47
N GLU A 72 -0.11 11.56 -16.89
CA GLU A 72 0.08 10.13 -17.20
C GLU A 72 -0.14 9.23 -15.97
N VAL A 73 0.31 9.67 -14.79
CA VAL A 73 0.03 8.93 -13.53
C VAL A 73 -1.48 8.85 -13.26
N SER A 74 -2.21 9.90 -13.56
CA SER A 74 -3.67 9.92 -13.39
C SER A 74 -4.37 8.98 -14.36
N LYS A 75 -3.93 8.92 -15.62
CA LYS A 75 -4.45 8.00 -16.64
C LYS A 75 -4.09 6.55 -16.29
N PHE A 76 -2.84 6.30 -15.92
CA PHE A 76 -2.31 5.01 -15.47
C PHE A 76 -3.15 4.43 -14.33
N MET A 77 -3.34 5.18 -13.25
CA MET A 77 -4.11 4.73 -12.10
C MET A 77 -5.59 4.55 -12.42
N LYS A 78 -6.18 5.44 -13.24
CA LYS A 78 -7.56 5.30 -13.68
C LYS A 78 -7.74 4.03 -14.50
N ASN A 79 -6.87 3.77 -15.47
CA ASN A 79 -6.93 2.59 -16.34
C ASN A 79 -6.81 1.29 -15.51
N THR A 80 -5.76 1.19 -14.71
CA THR A 80 -5.50 0.02 -13.86
C THR A 80 -6.68 -0.28 -12.92
N ASN A 81 -7.13 0.73 -12.15
CA ASN A 81 -8.18 0.54 -11.16
C ASN A 81 -9.55 0.27 -11.81
N THR A 82 -9.83 0.86 -12.98
CA THR A 82 -11.08 0.59 -13.71
C THR A 82 -11.10 -0.84 -14.25
N LYS A 83 -10.02 -1.29 -14.90
CA LYS A 83 -9.90 -2.67 -15.40
C LYS A 83 -10.05 -3.67 -14.25
N TYR A 84 -9.40 -3.41 -13.12
CA TYR A 84 -9.51 -4.27 -11.95
C TYR A 84 -10.91 -4.25 -11.33
N GLY A 85 -11.52 -3.09 -11.19
CA GLY A 85 -12.88 -2.95 -10.64
C GLY A 85 -13.91 -3.73 -11.46
N ILE A 86 -13.81 -3.69 -12.79
CA ILE A 86 -14.67 -4.48 -13.69
C ILE A 86 -14.45 -5.98 -13.49
N TYR A 87 -13.18 -6.41 -13.46
CA TYR A 87 -12.81 -7.81 -13.22
C TYR A 87 -13.33 -8.30 -11.87
N TYR A 88 -13.05 -7.56 -10.78
CA TYR A 88 -13.42 -7.92 -9.43
C TYR A 88 -14.95 -8.03 -9.26
N ASN A 89 -15.70 -7.04 -9.75
CA ASN A 89 -17.15 -7.05 -9.68
C ASN A 89 -17.76 -8.22 -10.46
N LYS A 90 -17.22 -8.52 -11.65
CA LYS A 90 -17.66 -9.68 -12.45
C LYS A 90 -17.39 -11.01 -11.74
N SER A 91 -16.20 -11.17 -11.14
CA SER A 91 -15.80 -12.43 -10.47
C SER A 91 -16.53 -12.68 -9.14
N HIS A 92 -17.10 -11.62 -8.54
CA HIS A 92 -17.80 -11.70 -7.24
C HIS A 92 -19.31 -11.45 -7.35
N ASN A 93 -19.89 -11.39 -8.56
CA ASN A 93 -21.30 -11.07 -8.79
C ASN A 93 -21.76 -9.82 -8.04
N ARG A 94 -20.94 -8.76 -8.04
CA ARG A 94 -21.24 -7.51 -7.34
C ARG A 94 -21.20 -6.32 -8.31
N CYS A 95 -21.77 -5.21 -7.87
CA CYS A 95 -21.71 -3.92 -8.57
C CYS A 95 -21.22 -2.82 -7.63
N GLY A 96 -20.90 -1.66 -8.19
CA GLY A 96 -20.47 -0.49 -7.45
C GLY A 96 -18.94 -0.35 -7.35
N TYR A 97 -18.52 0.52 -6.44
CA TYR A 97 -17.10 0.86 -6.29
C TYR A 97 -16.35 -0.25 -5.56
N VAL A 98 -15.18 -0.63 -6.11
CA VAL A 98 -14.23 -1.55 -5.49
C VAL A 98 -13.23 -0.78 -4.63
N PHE A 99 -12.77 0.35 -5.11
CA PHE A 99 -11.82 1.20 -4.39
C PHE A 99 -12.53 2.33 -3.63
N ARG A 100 -12.05 2.62 -2.42
CA ARG A 100 -12.64 3.59 -1.50
C ARG A 100 -12.76 5.00 -2.07
N ASN A 101 -11.74 5.41 -2.83
CA ASN A 101 -11.60 6.76 -3.38
C ASN A 101 -10.61 6.73 -4.55
N ARG A 102 -10.32 7.94 -5.09
CA ARG A 102 -9.13 8.11 -5.90
C ARG A 102 -7.89 7.77 -5.06
N TYR A 103 -6.83 7.29 -5.71
CA TYR A 103 -5.55 7.05 -5.05
C TYR A 103 -5.06 8.27 -4.26
N LYS A 104 -4.38 8.01 -3.14
CA LYS A 104 -3.61 9.00 -2.41
C LYS A 104 -2.23 9.13 -3.07
N VAL A 105 -1.64 10.31 -3.00
CA VAL A 105 -0.32 10.59 -3.56
C VAL A 105 0.51 11.41 -2.58
N GLN A 106 1.79 11.09 -2.51
CA GLN A 106 2.80 11.82 -1.75
C GLN A 106 4.04 12.00 -2.61
N GLU A 107 4.54 13.21 -2.67
CA GLU A 107 5.72 13.58 -3.45
C GLU A 107 6.99 13.18 -2.71
N ILE A 108 7.98 12.69 -3.44
CA ILE A 108 9.31 12.32 -2.94
C ILE A 108 10.32 13.25 -3.60
N TYR A 109 11.05 14.02 -2.82
CA TYR A 109 11.90 15.09 -3.33
C TYR A 109 13.39 14.78 -3.25
N THR A 110 13.82 13.94 -2.31
CA THR A 110 15.25 13.66 -2.08
C THR A 110 15.56 12.18 -2.31
N LYS A 111 16.84 11.91 -2.62
CA LYS A 111 17.36 10.55 -2.76
C LYS A 111 17.18 9.74 -1.46
N ALA A 112 17.40 10.37 -0.32
CA ALA A 112 17.21 9.75 0.98
C ALA A 112 15.73 9.39 1.23
N GLN A 113 14.78 10.29 0.89
CA GLN A 113 13.35 9.97 0.92
C GLN A 113 12.97 8.84 -0.03
N LEU A 114 13.62 8.77 -1.21
CA LEU A 114 13.38 7.73 -2.20
C LEU A 114 13.78 6.36 -1.65
N LEU A 115 14.98 6.24 -1.06
CA LEU A 115 15.46 5.02 -0.40
C LEU A 115 14.56 4.61 0.76
N SER A 116 14.19 5.57 1.62
CA SER A 116 13.30 5.33 2.75
C SER A 116 11.91 4.87 2.28
N CYS A 117 11.40 5.42 1.16
CA CYS A 117 10.11 5.02 0.59
C CYS A 117 10.15 3.59 0.05
N ILE A 118 11.22 3.19 -0.67
CA ILE A 118 11.41 1.82 -1.13
C ILE A 118 11.36 0.85 0.05
N ASN A 119 12.14 1.13 1.10
CA ASN A 119 12.17 0.29 2.29
C ASN A 119 10.84 0.29 3.05
N TYR A 120 10.16 1.43 3.14
CA TYR A 120 8.82 1.53 3.72
C TYR A 120 7.84 0.60 2.99
N ILE A 121 7.81 0.64 1.65
CA ILE A 121 6.92 -0.19 0.83
C ILE A 121 7.22 -1.68 1.05
N HIS A 122 8.48 -2.06 1.07
CA HIS A 122 8.89 -3.45 1.29
C HIS A 122 8.64 -3.95 2.72
N ASN A 123 8.60 -3.05 3.72
CA ASN A 123 8.33 -3.40 5.11
C ASN A 123 6.83 -3.52 5.45
N ASN A 124 5.93 -3.05 4.58
CA ASN A 124 4.49 -3.05 4.88
C ASN A 124 3.92 -4.43 5.23
N PRO A 125 4.22 -5.52 4.49
CA PRO A 125 3.70 -6.85 4.85
C PRO A 125 4.25 -7.35 6.18
N VAL A 126 5.50 -7.05 6.54
CA VAL A 126 6.07 -7.40 7.85
C VAL A 126 5.38 -6.62 8.97
N LYS A 127 5.21 -5.31 8.81
CA LYS A 127 4.48 -4.45 9.77
C LYS A 127 3.02 -4.89 9.96
N ALA A 128 2.39 -5.41 8.91
CA ALA A 128 1.04 -5.93 8.96
C ALA A 128 0.94 -7.38 9.50
N GLY A 129 2.06 -8.00 9.87
CA GLY A 129 2.12 -9.38 10.37
C GLY A 129 1.76 -10.45 9.32
N MET A 130 1.87 -10.12 8.02
CA MET A 130 1.56 -11.04 6.93
C MET A 130 2.71 -12.00 6.64
N CYS A 131 3.94 -11.63 7.01
CA CYS A 131 5.15 -12.44 6.90
C CYS A 131 6.16 -12.01 7.97
N ASN A 132 7.15 -12.86 8.24
CA ASN A 132 8.21 -12.54 9.20
C ASN A 132 9.32 -11.69 8.56
N ASN A 133 9.60 -11.91 7.29
CA ASN A 133 10.68 -11.22 6.58
C ASN A 133 10.17 -10.65 5.25
N LYS A 134 10.81 -9.60 4.76
CA LYS A 134 10.45 -8.92 3.51
C LYS A 134 10.51 -9.86 2.29
N TRP A 135 11.46 -10.77 2.27
CA TRP A 135 11.66 -11.73 1.17
C TRP A 135 10.62 -12.86 1.12
N ASP A 136 9.90 -13.10 2.21
CA ASP A 136 8.83 -14.12 2.27
C ASP A 136 7.55 -13.64 1.57
N TYR A 137 7.44 -12.32 1.30
CA TYR A 137 6.24 -11.75 0.68
C TYR A 137 6.41 -11.60 -0.84
N MET A 138 5.83 -12.54 -1.59
CA MET A 138 6.01 -12.64 -3.05
C MET A 138 5.32 -11.52 -3.85
N TYR A 139 4.41 -10.77 -3.26
CA TYR A 139 3.65 -9.70 -3.94
C TYR A 139 4.22 -8.30 -3.68
N SER A 140 5.52 -8.23 -3.41
CA SER A 140 6.29 -6.99 -3.34
C SER A 140 7.48 -7.02 -4.28
N SER A 141 7.97 -5.85 -4.64
CA SER A 141 9.18 -5.71 -5.47
C SER A 141 10.49 -6.00 -4.74
N TYR A 142 10.46 -6.41 -3.46
CA TYR A 142 11.68 -6.73 -2.73
C TYR A 142 12.55 -7.77 -3.46
N ASN A 143 11.90 -8.86 -3.87
CA ASN A 143 12.59 -9.95 -4.59
C ASN A 143 12.99 -9.55 -6.02
N ASP A 144 12.33 -8.57 -6.63
CA ASP A 144 12.75 -8.05 -7.94
C ASP A 144 14.09 -7.32 -7.84
N TYR A 145 14.34 -6.62 -6.73
CA TYR A 145 15.63 -5.99 -6.45
C TYR A 145 16.74 -7.01 -6.21
N LEU A 146 16.45 -8.11 -5.49
CA LEU A 146 17.43 -9.16 -5.23
C LEU A 146 17.75 -9.99 -6.47
N LEU A 147 16.71 -10.35 -7.24
CA LEU A 147 16.82 -11.26 -8.37
C LEU A 147 16.98 -10.55 -9.72
N GLN A 148 17.03 -9.22 -9.68
CA GLN A 148 17.10 -8.36 -10.87
C GLN A 148 16.02 -8.73 -11.91
N LYS A 149 14.79 -8.94 -11.42
CA LYS A 149 13.64 -9.27 -12.27
C LYS A 149 13.03 -8.01 -12.87
N ARG A 150 12.44 -8.13 -14.06
CA ARG A 150 12.04 -7.03 -14.96
C ARG A 150 10.73 -6.31 -14.62
N PHE A 151 10.21 -6.41 -13.40
CA PHE A 151 8.94 -5.73 -13.06
C PHE A 151 9.12 -4.30 -12.58
N ILE A 152 10.29 -3.96 -12.07
CA ILE A 152 10.71 -2.60 -11.74
C ILE A 152 11.52 -2.02 -12.90
N ASN A 153 11.53 -0.69 -13.03
CA ASN A 153 12.34 -0.04 -14.06
C ASN A 153 13.81 -0.01 -13.63
N GLU A 154 14.56 -1.03 -14.03
CA GLU A 154 15.95 -1.23 -13.65
C GLU A 154 16.87 -0.10 -14.15
N GLU A 155 16.62 0.44 -15.35
CA GLU A 155 17.41 1.55 -15.91
C GLU A 155 17.31 2.78 -15.04
N LEU A 156 16.09 3.15 -14.63
CA LEU A 156 15.89 4.29 -13.73
C LEU A 156 16.55 4.07 -12.37
N ILE A 157 16.53 2.86 -11.83
CA ILE A 157 17.20 2.54 -10.57
C ILE A 157 18.71 2.62 -10.71
N LYS A 158 19.26 2.14 -11.81
CA LYS A 158 20.68 2.30 -12.12
C LYS A 158 21.07 3.77 -12.20
N GLU A 159 20.31 4.57 -12.92
CA GLU A 159 20.51 6.01 -13.05
C GLU A 159 20.45 6.73 -11.70
N CYS A 160 19.43 6.43 -10.89
CA CYS A 160 19.24 7.11 -9.60
C CYS A 160 20.23 6.70 -8.52
N PHE A 161 20.71 5.46 -8.52
CA PHE A 161 21.46 4.87 -7.41
C PHE A 161 22.78 4.24 -7.81
N ILE A 162 22.79 3.28 -8.74
CA ILE A 162 23.97 2.46 -9.03
C ILE A 162 25.08 3.31 -9.62
N ASN A 163 24.77 4.19 -10.56
CA ASN A 163 25.74 5.11 -11.17
C ASN A 163 26.33 6.13 -10.18
N HIS A 164 25.76 6.21 -8.98
CA HIS A 164 26.21 7.03 -7.86
C HIS A 164 26.83 6.21 -6.72
N GLY A 165 27.23 4.96 -6.97
CA GLY A 165 27.91 4.09 -6.01
C GLY A 165 27.02 3.43 -4.95
N ILE A 166 25.70 3.45 -5.12
CA ILE A 166 24.76 2.79 -4.20
C ILE A 166 24.36 1.45 -4.82
N SER A 167 24.80 0.34 -4.25
CA SER A 167 24.44 -1.01 -4.73
C SER A 167 22.98 -1.36 -4.48
N PHE A 168 22.43 -2.35 -5.21
CA PHE A 168 21.10 -2.89 -4.98
C PHE A 168 20.90 -3.37 -3.53
N GLU A 169 21.92 -4.00 -2.95
CA GLU A 169 21.89 -4.42 -1.54
C GLU A 169 21.81 -3.22 -0.59
N SER A 170 22.51 -2.14 -0.91
CA SER A 170 22.44 -0.90 -0.12
C SER A 170 21.08 -0.23 -0.20
N ILE A 171 20.37 -0.32 -1.33
CA ILE A 171 19.00 0.18 -1.48
C ILE A 171 18.05 -0.57 -0.53
N LEU A 172 18.27 -1.86 -0.33
CA LEU A 172 17.43 -2.72 0.52
C LEU A 172 17.75 -2.64 2.01
N LYS A 173 18.89 -2.03 2.40
CA LYS A 173 19.22 -1.77 3.81
C LYS A 173 18.21 -0.80 4.42
N GLU A 174 18.00 -0.91 5.73
CA GLU A 174 17.11 0.01 6.43
C GLU A 174 17.69 1.43 6.44
N HIS A 175 16.90 2.37 5.94
CA HIS A 175 17.19 3.79 5.98
C HIS A 175 16.24 4.44 6.98
N HIS A 176 16.80 4.89 8.10
CA HIS A 176 16.05 5.58 9.16
C HIS A 176 15.96 7.07 8.86
N GLU A 177 15.04 7.46 8.00
CA GLU A 177 14.58 8.85 7.99
C GLU A 177 13.22 8.96 8.69
N SER A 178 13.06 10.02 9.47
CA SER A 178 11.82 10.36 10.19
C SER A 178 10.69 10.85 9.27
N TYR A 179 10.66 10.36 8.03
CA TYR A 179 9.67 10.75 7.04
C TYR A 179 8.38 9.93 7.18
N LYS A 180 7.28 10.63 7.42
CA LYS A 180 5.96 9.98 7.51
C LYS A 180 5.41 9.74 6.12
N PHE A 181 5.43 8.50 5.66
CA PHE A 181 4.79 8.09 4.42
C PHE A 181 3.26 8.00 4.59
N ILE A 182 2.56 7.88 3.45
CA ILE A 182 1.11 7.65 3.43
C ILE A 182 0.85 6.32 4.13
N GLU A 183 0.44 6.41 5.38
CA GLU A 183 -0.03 5.26 6.14
C GLU A 183 -1.54 5.10 5.96
N GLU A 184 -2.00 3.87 6.05
CA GLU A 184 -3.37 3.60 6.36
C GLU A 184 -3.60 4.18 7.77
N LYS A 185 -4.24 5.36 7.85
CA LYS A 185 -4.74 5.80 9.14
C LYS A 185 -5.76 4.77 9.56
N CYS A 186 -5.33 3.82 10.37
CA CYS A 186 -6.25 3.13 11.25
C CYS A 186 -6.97 4.25 11.98
N ASP A 187 -8.28 4.31 11.88
CA ASP A 187 -9.02 5.28 12.65
C ASP A 187 -9.04 4.76 14.09
N ASP A 188 -7.86 4.87 14.73
CA ASP A 188 -7.66 4.41 16.11
C ASP A 188 -8.64 5.11 17.05
N THR A 189 -9.15 6.28 16.66
CA THR A 189 -10.19 7.00 17.37
C THR A 189 -11.47 6.16 17.49
N ILE A 190 -11.88 5.49 16.41
CA ILE A 190 -13.07 4.62 16.41
C ILE A 190 -12.79 3.37 17.25
N LYS A 191 -11.63 2.74 17.05
CA LYS A 191 -11.25 1.55 17.85
C LYS A 191 -11.14 1.87 19.34
N ILE A 192 -10.50 2.99 19.69
CA ILE A 192 -10.38 3.45 21.07
C ILE A 192 -11.77 3.75 21.66
N LYS A 193 -12.67 4.35 20.87
CA LYS A 193 -14.05 4.62 21.31
C LYS A 193 -14.78 3.31 21.63
N VAL A 194 -14.74 2.34 20.73
CA VAL A 194 -15.38 1.02 20.93
C VAL A 194 -14.80 0.28 22.10
N ILE A 195 -13.46 0.29 22.25
CA ILE A 195 -12.83 -0.33 23.42
C ILE A 195 -13.29 0.34 24.73
N LYS A 196 -13.38 1.67 24.75
CA LYS A 196 -13.88 2.40 25.92
C LYS A 196 -15.35 2.09 26.23
N GLU A 197 -16.20 2.07 25.22
CA GLU A 197 -17.62 1.71 25.36
C GLU A 197 -17.79 0.27 25.86
N PHE A 198 -17.00 -0.67 25.33
CA PHE A 198 -16.97 -2.06 25.79
C PHE A 198 -16.54 -2.17 27.25
N LEU A 199 -15.45 -1.50 27.64
CA LEU A 199 -14.94 -1.48 29.02
C LEU A 199 -16.00 -0.89 29.99
N GLN A 200 -16.69 0.17 29.59
CA GLN A 200 -17.80 0.76 30.38
C GLN A 200 -18.97 -0.21 30.51
N LYS A 201 -19.37 -0.84 29.39
CA LYS A 201 -20.49 -1.80 29.35
C LYS A 201 -20.24 -3.03 30.23
N GLU A 202 -19.03 -3.55 30.23
CA GLU A 202 -18.66 -4.74 31.01
C GLU A 202 -18.13 -4.37 32.42
N ASN A 203 -18.08 -3.06 32.75
CA ASN A 203 -17.57 -2.52 34.04
C ASN A 203 -16.16 -3.00 34.40
N LEU A 204 -15.26 -2.97 33.42
CA LEU A 204 -13.90 -3.49 33.51
C LEU A 204 -12.85 -2.41 33.22
N ASN A 205 -11.66 -2.60 33.76
CA ASN A 205 -10.49 -1.85 33.35
C ASN A 205 -9.68 -2.61 32.27
N PHE A 206 -8.75 -1.90 31.62
CA PHE A 206 -7.95 -2.48 30.53
C PHE A 206 -7.04 -3.66 30.96
N LYS A 207 -6.59 -3.68 32.23
CA LYS A 207 -5.79 -4.79 32.78
C LYS A 207 -6.63 -6.05 32.94
N GLU A 208 -7.86 -5.94 33.41
CA GLU A 208 -8.80 -7.02 33.58
C GLU A 208 -9.21 -7.61 32.23
N LEU A 209 -9.50 -6.77 31.24
CA LEU A 209 -9.78 -7.20 29.87
C LEU A 209 -8.61 -8.00 29.28
N LYS A 210 -7.37 -7.52 29.43
CA LYS A 210 -6.17 -8.19 28.89
C LYS A 210 -5.98 -9.59 29.47
N ASN A 211 -6.35 -9.81 30.71
CA ASN A 211 -6.20 -11.08 31.42
C ASN A 211 -7.38 -12.03 31.22
N ASN A 212 -8.49 -11.56 30.64
CA ASN A 212 -9.69 -12.37 30.39
C ASN A 212 -9.82 -12.71 28.91
N LYS A 213 -9.36 -13.92 28.53
CA LYS A 213 -9.41 -14.40 27.14
C LYS A 213 -10.82 -14.46 26.55
N PHE A 214 -11.85 -14.70 27.35
CA PHE A 214 -13.23 -14.77 26.90
C PHE A 214 -13.76 -13.38 26.51
N LEU A 215 -13.56 -12.39 27.37
CA LEU A 215 -13.96 -10.99 27.11
C LEU A 215 -13.14 -10.36 25.99
N LEU A 216 -11.86 -10.72 25.87
CA LEU A 216 -11.03 -10.27 24.75
C LEU A 216 -11.57 -10.81 23.41
N ARG A 217 -11.98 -12.08 23.35
CA ARG A 217 -12.63 -12.66 22.16
C ARG A 217 -13.95 -11.98 21.84
N LYS A 218 -14.76 -11.67 22.86
CA LYS A 218 -16.03 -10.96 22.70
C LYS A 218 -15.83 -9.55 22.10
N LEU A 219 -14.84 -8.80 22.61
CA LEU A 219 -14.46 -7.49 22.07
C LEU A 219 -13.96 -7.59 20.61
N ILE A 220 -13.12 -8.57 20.31
CA ILE A 220 -12.60 -8.79 18.96
C ILE A 220 -13.76 -9.09 17.99
N LEU A 221 -14.72 -9.90 18.40
CA LEU A 221 -15.90 -10.23 17.61
C LEU A 221 -16.80 -9.00 17.38
N GLU A 222 -16.99 -8.17 18.39
CA GLU A 222 -17.77 -6.92 18.31
C GLU A 222 -17.07 -5.89 17.39
N LEU A 223 -15.74 -5.78 17.46
CA LEU A 223 -14.96 -4.99 16.52
C LEU A 223 -15.04 -5.53 15.09
N TYR A 224 -15.04 -6.84 14.92
CA TYR A 224 -15.15 -7.48 13.61
C TYR A 224 -16.53 -7.28 12.96
N ILE A 225 -17.61 -7.44 13.72
CA ILE A 225 -19.00 -7.32 13.22
C ILE A 225 -19.35 -5.86 12.89
N ASN A 226 -18.92 -4.91 13.70
CA ASN A 226 -19.34 -3.51 13.58
C ASN A 226 -18.42 -2.63 12.74
N TYR A 227 -17.18 -3.09 12.44
CA TYR A 227 -16.14 -2.22 11.84
C TYR A 227 -15.31 -2.85 10.71
N ASN A 228 -15.73 -4.04 10.22
CA ASN A 228 -15.18 -4.61 8.97
C ASN A 228 -16.11 -4.35 7.76
#